data_492431dab9b4227441f90e9e334122b1
#
_entry.id   492431dab9b4227441f90e9e334122b1
#
_cell.length_a   1.000
_cell.length_b   1.000
_cell.length_c   1.000
_cell.angle_alpha   90.00
_cell.angle_beta   90.00
_cell.angle_gamma   90.00
#
_symmetry.space_group_name_H-M   'P 1'
#
loop_
_entity.id
_entity.type
_entity.pdbx_description
1 polymer ?
#
loop_
_entity_poly.entity_id
_entity_poly.type
_entity_poly.pdbx_seq_one_letter_code
_entity_poly.pdbx_strand_id
1 'polypeptide(L)'
;MEEPKEPKEQQSSEDETTPLTRIELLEIKMRCKMQTKNYKRGLKNYILTSRFNTHTWNENANFRKNNGKLGCIYCAPIPITTEIPIDSILFILEMNNDTNKIMGVGMIRNHPICNKYFVYENGNYNRYVYVGKHRIDRSEMSEEEDTIMRVFDILCFTGNKHMKRGHGLKTFPMNMLYRCSKIMDLVDFVNGMFKKRITKKE
;
A
#
# COMPACT_ATOMS: atom_id res chain seq x y z
N MET A 1 -47.96 0.03 -57.78
CA MET A 1 -47.01 0.92 -57.04
C MET A 1 -47.32 0.66 -55.56
N GLU A 2 -46.55 -0.20 -54.95
CA GLU A 2 -46.63 -0.47 -53.49
C GLU A 2 -45.55 0.36 -52.79
N GLU A 3 -45.95 1.14 -51.78
CA GLU A 3 -45.03 1.87 -50.91
C GLU A 3 -44.32 0.94 -49.92
N PRO A 4 -43.03 1.15 -49.63
CA PRO A 4 -42.29 0.34 -48.69
C PRO A 4 -42.63 0.76 -47.24
N LYS A 5 -42.98 -0.22 -46.40
CA LYS A 5 -43.20 -0.07 -44.96
C LYS A 5 -41.84 0.17 -44.23
N GLU A 6 -41.77 1.26 -43.49
CA GLU A 6 -40.69 1.56 -42.56
C GLU A 6 -40.56 0.50 -41.44
N PRO A 7 -39.32 0.14 -41.01
CA PRO A 7 -39.12 -0.76 -39.89
C PRO A 7 -39.35 -0.04 -38.56
N LYS A 8 -40.16 -0.64 -37.69
CA LYS A 8 -40.38 -0.16 -36.31
C LYS A 8 -39.07 -0.27 -35.50
N GLU A 9 -38.61 0.86 -35.00
CA GLU A 9 -37.57 0.92 -33.98
C GLU A 9 -37.99 0.17 -32.72
N GLN A 10 -37.19 -0.81 -32.34
CA GLN A 10 -37.30 -1.49 -31.03
C GLN A 10 -36.72 -0.54 -29.99
N GLN A 11 -37.58 -0.05 -29.11
CA GLN A 11 -37.20 0.65 -27.88
C GLN A 11 -36.41 -0.33 -26.99
N SER A 12 -35.11 -0.05 -26.83
CA SER A 12 -34.29 -0.68 -25.80
C SER A 12 -34.79 -0.20 -24.44
N SER A 13 -35.22 -1.13 -23.61
CA SER A 13 -35.55 -0.88 -22.21
C SER A 13 -34.28 -0.49 -21.47
N GLU A 14 -34.10 0.80 -21.18
CA GLU A 14 -33.13 1.27 -20.20
C GLU A 14 -33.54 0.73 -18.83
N ASP A 15 -32.71 -0.09 -18.23
CA ASP A 15 -32.83 -0.55 -16.84
C ASP A 15 -32.71 0.69 -15.92
N GLU A 16 -33.83 1.28 -15.55
CA GLU A 16 -33.92 2.31 -14.52
C GLU A 16 -33.53 1.68 -13.17
N THR A 17 -32.23 1.77 -12.80
CA THR A 17 -31.76 1.42 -11.47
C THR A 17 -32.36 2.41 -10.46
N THR A 18 -33.40 1.99 -9.77
CA THR A 18 -34.06 2.76 -8.70
C THR A 18 -33.00 3.19 -7.68
N PRO A 19 -32.92 4.48 -7.29
CA PRO A 19 -31.92 4.94 -6.34
C PRO A 19 -32.12 4.27 -4.98
N LEU A 20 -31.02 3.73 -4.42
CA LEU A 20 -31.00 3.03 -3.14
C LEU A 20 -31.55 3.93 -2.01
N THR A 21 -32.41 3.38 -1.18
CA THR A 21 -32.92 4.05 0.02
C THR A 21 -31.80 4.32 1.03
N ARG A 22 -32.02 5.27 1.93
CA ARG A 22 -31.06 5.58 3.02
C ARG A 22 -30.78 4.36 3.90
N ILE A 23 -31.76 3.49 4.10
CA ILE A 23 -31.64 2.26 4.92
C ILE A 23 -30.74 1.27 4.20
N GLU A 24 -30.97 0.98 2.94
CA GLU A 24 -30.14 0.08 2.13
C GLU A 24 -28.68 0.55 2.04
N LEU A 25 -28.47 1.87 1.90
CA LEU A 25 -27.12 2.44 1.93
C LEU A 25 -26.42 2.24 3.28
N LEU A 26 -27.15 2.32 4.40
CA LEU A 26 -26.62 2.05 5.73
C LEU A 26 -26.25 0.57 5.90
N GLU A 27 -27.11 -0.34 5.47
CA GLU A 27 -26.88 -1.78 5.52
C GLU A 27 -25.63 -2.18 4.69
N ILE A 28 -25.50 -1.64 3.48
CA ILE A 28 -24.32 -1.85 2.62
C ILE A 28 -23.06 -1.36 3.34
N LYS A 29 -23.08 -0.18 3.95
CA LYS A 29 -21.94 0.36 4.71
C LYS A 29 -21.59 -0.51 5.91
N MET A 30 -22.56 -0.98 6.66
CA MET A 30 -22.34 -1.85 7.81
C MET A 30 -21.77 -3.21 7.39
N ARG A 31 -22.30 -3.81 6.35
CA ARG A 31 -21.80 -5.07 5.77
C ARG A 31 -20.35 -4.92 5.30
N CYS A 32 -20.03 -3.86 4.57
CA CYS A 32 -18.68 -3.57 4.11
C CYS A 32 -17.71 -3.37 5.29
N LYS A 33 -18.13 -2.68 6.35
CA LYS A 33 -17.32 -2.48 7.57
C LYS A 33 -17.03 -3.81 8.28
N MET A 34 -18.02 -4.68 8.40
CA MET A 34 -17.87 -5.99 9.02
C MET A 34 -16.93 -6.89 8.21
N GLN A 35 -17.11 -6.93 6.90
CA GLN A 35 -16.26 -7.69 5.99
C GLN A 35 -14.80 -7.21 6.02
N THR A 36 -14.58 -5.88 6.03
CA THR A 36 -13.23 -5.29 6.19
C THR A 36 -12.59 -5.69 7.52
N LYS A 37 -13.38 -5.73 8.61
CA LYS A 37 -12.91 -6.17 9.94
C LYS A 37 -12.50 -7.65 9.93
N ASN A 38 -13.28 -8.49 9.27
CA ASN A 38 -12.97 -9.92 9.13
C ASN A 38 -11.71 -10.14 8.28
N TYR A 39 -11.57 -9.42 7.16
CA TYR A 39 -10.35 -9.43 6.34
C TYR A 39 -9.13 -9.04 7.19
N LYS A 40 -9.19 -7.93 7.96
CA LYS A 40 -8.11 -7.51 8.87
C LYS A 40 -7.71 -8.60 9.86
N ARG A 41 -8.68 -9.34 10.42
CA ARG A 41 -8.42 -10.42 11.39
C ARG A 41 -7.68 -11.61 10.76
N GLY A 42 -7.88 -11.87 9.48
CA GLY A 42 -7.19 -12.93 8.75
C GLY A 42 -5.76 -12.61 8.33
N LEU A 43 -5.36 -11.32 8.38
CA LEU A 43 -4.04 -10.91 7.94
C LEU A 43 -2.94 -11.36 8.91
N LYS A 44 -1.90 -11.97 8.37
CA LYS A 44 -0.64 -12.31 9.07
C LYS A 44 0.44 -11.25 8.82
N ASN A 45 0.39 -10.59 7.69
CA ASN A 45 1.32 -9.56 7.25
C ASN A 45 0.56 -8.27 6.96
N TYR A 46 1.24 -7.13 7.01
CA TYR A 46 0.60 -5.83 6.83
C TYR A 46 1.37 -4.99 5.83
N ILE A 47 0.65 -4.16 5.08
CA ILE A 47 1.25 -3.13 4.22
C ILE A 47 1.15 -1.78 4.94
N LEU A 48 2.28 -1.09 5.00
CA LEU A 48 2.40 0.28 5.48
C LEU A 48 3.04 1.15 4.40
N THR A 49 3.00 2.45 4.60
CA THR A 49 3.67 3.42 3.75
C THR A 49 4.68 4.23 4.55
N SER A 50 5.83 4.50 3.96
CA SER A 50 6.80 5.51 4.38
C SER A 50 6.87 6.58 3.30
N ARG A 51 6.86 7.85 3.70
CA ARG A 51 6.82 8.99 2.78
C ARG A 51 8.15 9.68 2.75
N PHE A 52 8.60 9.95 1.54
CA PHE A 52 9.83 10.66 1.25
C PHE A 52 9.55 11.83 0.31
N ASN A 53 10.28 12.90 0.48
CA ASN A 53 10.63 13.82 -0.58
C ASN A 53 12.01 13.45 -1.13
N THR A 54 12.49 14.11 -2.15
CA THR A 54 13.79 13.81 -2.77
C THR A 54 14.94 13.93 -1.77
N HIS A 55 14.90 14.92 -0.86
CA HIS A 55 15.94 15.11 0.16
C HIS A 55 15.98 13.92 1.12
N THR A 56 14.87 13.60 1.79
CA THR A 56 14.82 12.48 2.76
C THR A 56 15.00 11.12 2.10
N TRP A 57 14.65 10.99 0.81
CA TRP A 57 14.98 9.80 0.03
C TRP A 57 16.49 9.62 -0.12
N ASN A 58 17.21 10.70 -0.46
CA ASN A 58 18.65 10.68 -0.61
C ASN A 58 19.36 10.39 0.72
N GLU A 59 18.91 11.01 1.82
CA GLU A 59 19.44 10.71 3.17
C GLU A 59 19.31 9.22 3.48
N ASN A 60 18.12 8.64 3.27
CA ASN A 60 17.85 7.22 3.51
C ASN A 60 18.71 6.32 2.61
N ALA A 61 18.82 6.64 1.32
CA ALA A 61 19.60 5.88 0.35
C ALA A 61 21.10 5.90 0.71
N ASN A 62 21.64 7.08 1.06
CA ASN A 62 23.02 7.24 1.48
C ASN A 62 23.32 6.47 2.77
N PHE A 63 22.39 6.56 3.75
CA PHE A 63 22.55 5.80 4.99
C PHE A 63 22.61 4.29 4.74
N ARG A 64 21.73 3.74 3.90
CA ARG A 64 21.73 2.32 3.53
C ARG A 64 23.02 1.92 2.80
N LYS A 65 23.51 2.76 1.87
CA LYS A 65 24.75 2.52 1.13
C LYS A 65 25.96 2.43 2.06
N ASN A 66 26.01 3.31 3.06
CA ASN A 66 27.10 3.35 4.03
C ASN A 66 27.01 2.23 5.09
N ASN A 67 25.84 1.60 5.22
CA ASN A 67 25.57 0.52 6.17
C ASN A 67 25.12 -0.74 5.42
N GLY A 68 25.97 -1.27 4.55
CA GLY A 68 25.66 -2.33 3.57
C GLY A 68 25.09 -3.65 4.12
N LYS A 69 25.00 -3.82 5.46
CA LYS A 69 24.31 -4.95 6.12
C LYS A 69 22.80 -4.73 6.22
N LEU A 70 22.31 -3.50 5.95
CA LEU A 70 20.90 -3.15 6.04
C LEU A 70 20.28 -3.13 4.64
N GLY A 71 19.27 -3.95 4.40
CA GLY A 71 18.47 -3.89 3.18
C GLY A 71 17.57 -2.64 3.16
N CYS A 72 16.90 -2.37 4.27
CA CYS A 72 16.06 -1.18 4.44
C CYS A 72 16.07 -0.66 5.88
N ILE A 73 15.78 0.63 6.03
CA ILE A 73 15.66 1.31 7.32
C ILE A 73 14.55 2.36 7.21
N TYR A 74 13.70 2.40 8.22
CA TYR A 74 12.61 3.38 8.32
C TYR A 74 12.59 3.96 9.71
N CYS A 75 12.51 5.29 9.77
CA CYS A 75 12.48 6.02 11.02
C CYS A 75 11.19 6.84 11.10
N ALA A 76 10.65 6.98 12.29
CA ALA A 76 9.39 7.65 12.51
C ALA A 76 9.38 8.46 13.80
N PRO A 77 8.68 9.62 13.86
CA PRO A 77 8.54 10.42 15.07
C PRO A 77 7.63 9.77 16.12
N ILE A 78 6.75 8.86 15.68
CA ILE A 78 5.82 8.09 16.51
C ILE A 78 5.91 6.60 16.17
N PRO A 79 5.65 5.70 17.13
CA PRO A 79 5.72 4.27 16.86
C PRO A 79 4.60 3.82 15.91
N ILE A 80 4.76 2.64 15.33
CA ILE A 80 3.71 1.96 14.61
C ILE A 80 2.55 1.69 15.57
N THR A 81 1.32 1.77 15.05
CA THR A 81 0.11 1.56 15.86
C THR A 81 0.10 0.21 16.59
N THR A 82 -0.36 0.21 17.83
CA THR A 82 -0.52 -0.99 18.66
C THR A 82 -1.58 -1.97 18.13
N GLU A 83 -2.37 -1.55 17.13
CA GLU A 83 -3.32 -2.45 16.46
C GLU A 83 -2.64 -3.51 15.59
N ILE A 84 -1.36 -3.35 15.29
CA ILE A 84 -0.53 -4.34 14.60
C ILE A 84 0.31 -5.06 15.66
N PRO A 85 0.20 -6.40 15.77
CA PRO A 85 0.97 -7.14 16.75
C PRO A 85 2.48 -6.93 16.61
N ILE A 86 3.17 -6.96 17.74
CA ILE A 86 4.64 -6.91 17.77
C ILE A 86 5.18 -8.11 16.97
N ASP A 87 6.35 -7.95 16.35
CA ASP A 87 7.02 -8.93 15.50
C ASP A 87 6.29 -9.34 14.21
N SER A 88 5.10 -8.75 13.94
CA SER A 88 4.46 -8.94 12.63
C SER A 88 5.39 -8.52 11.50
N ILE A 89 5.31 -9.24 10.38
CA ILE A 89 5.99 -8.84 9.13
C ILE A 89 5.22 -7.69 8.49
N LEU A 90 5.97 -6.63 8.17
CA LEU A 90 5.46 -5.42 7.56
C LEU A 90 6.15 -5.17 6.22
N PHE A 91 5.36 -4.93 5.19
CA PHE A 91 5.83 -4.48 3.89
C PHE A 91 5.66 -2.97 3.80
N ILE A 92 6.75 -2.26 3.60
CA ILE A 92 6.77 -0.80 3.60
C ILE A 92 6.88 -0.29 2.15
N LEU A 93 5.81 0.29 1.65
CA LEU A 93 5.81 0.99 0.36
C LEU A 93 6.56 2.32 0.53
N GLU A 94 7.63 2.50 -0.21
CA GLU A 94 8.49 3.69 -0.19
C GLU A 94 7.93 4.76 -1.14
N MET A 95 7.08 5.62 -0.61
CA MET A 95 6.41 6.69 -1.38
C MET A 95 7.34 7.87 -1.58
N ASN A 96 7.68 8.21 -2.81
CA ASN A 96 8.32 9.49 -3.14
C ASN A 96 7.23 10.49 -3.58
N ASN A 97 6.99 11.50 -2.74
CA ASN A 97 5.94 12.49 -2.93
C ASN A 97 6.22 13.48 -4.06
N ASP A 98 7.49 13.66 -4.44
CA ASP A 98 7.88 14.59 -5.50
C ASP A 98 7.66 13.95 -6.89
N THR A 99 7.95 12.65 -7.00
CA THR A 99 7.78 11.90 -8.25
C THR A 99 6.43 11.20 -8.38
N ASN A 100 5.62 11.16 -7.30
CA ASN A 100 4.37 10.40 -7.21
C ASN A 100 4.53 8.91 -7.56
N LYS A 101 5.62 8.32 -7.07
CA LYS A 101 5.95 6.90 -7.32
C LYS A 101 6.31 6.16 -6.05
N ILE A 102 5.97 4.88 -6.02
CA ILE A 102 6.56 3.91 -5.10
C ILE A 102 7.95 3.55 -5.63
N MET A 103 8.99 3.83 -4.86
CA MET A 103 10.38 3.65 -5.25
C MET A 103 10.90 2.23 -4.98
N GLY A 104 10.23 1.52 -4.10
CA GLY A 104 10.57 0.18 -3.69
C GLY A 104 9.68 -0.31 -2.56
N VAL A 105 9.93 -1.53 -2.12
CA VAL A 105 9.24 -2.13 -0.98
C VAL A 105 10.28 -2.74 -0.05
N GLY A 106 10.26 -2.33 1.23
CA GLY A 106 11.07 -2.96 2.27
C GLY A 106 10.27 -3.93 3.12
N MET A 107 10.93 -4.94 3.67
CA MET A 107 10.36 -5.90 4.60
C MET A 107 11.01 -5.75 5.98
N ILE A 108 10.22 -5.43 6.99
CA ILE A 108 10.66 -5.26 8.38
C ILE A 108 9.78 -6.08 9.32
N ARG A 109 10.20 -6.18 10.59
CA ARG A 109 9.33 -6.60 11.69
C ARG A 109 8.80 -5.40 12.45
N ASN A 110 7.60 -5.50 13.02
CA ASN A 110 7.05 -4.49 13.94
C ASN A 110 7.80 -4.53 15.28
N HIS A 111 9.08 -4.19 15.25
CA HIS A 111 9.96 -4.19 16.41
C HIS A 111 10.95 -3.03 16.28
N PRO A 112 10.73 -1.89 16.95
CA PRO A 112 11.68 -0.80 16.94
C PRO A 112 12.95 -1.21 17.65
N ILE A 113 14.10 -0.90 17.07
CA ILE A 113 15.41 -1.16 17.68
C ILE A 113 15.79 -0.03 18.64
N CYS A 114 16.45 -0.40 19.74
CA CYS A 114 16.85 0.54 20.78
C CYS A 114 18.10 1.37 20.38
N ASN A 115 18.83 0.97 19.36
CA ASN A 115 20.02 1.67 18.91
C ASN A 115 19.64 2.98 18.22
N LYS A 116 20.33 4.07 18.58
CA LYS A 116 20.12 5.37 17.95
C LYS A 116 20.82 5.39 16.59
N TYR A 117 20.02 5.42 15.52
CA TYR A 117 20.52 5.70 14.18
C TYR A 117 20.12 7.14 13.80
N PHE A 118 21.09 7.88 13.28
CA PHE A 118 20.86 9.21 12.74
C PHE A 118 20.79 9.09 11.21
N VAL A 119 19.61 8.81 10.71
CA VAL A 119 19.34 8.63 9.28
C VAL A 119 19.02 9.96 8.63
N TYR A 120 18.25 10.80 9.34
CA TYR A 120 17.76 12.08 8.86
C TYR A 120 18.34 13.22 9.70
N GLU A 121 18.65 14.34 9.08
CA GLU A 121 19.08 15.59 9.76
C GLU A 121 18.06 16.03 10.79
N ASN A 122 16.76 15.93 10.45
CA ASN A 122 15.71 16.20 11.42
C ASN A 122 15.59 15.06 12.45
N GLY A 123 16.20 15.28 13.62
CA GLY A 123 16.26 14.29 14.71
C GLY A 123 14.89 13.77 15.18
N ASN A 124 13.79 14.53 14.97
CA ASN A 124 12.46 14.07 15.32
C ASN A 124 12.04 12.81 14.57
N TYR A 125 12.52 12.63 13.34
CA TYR A 125 12.24 11.43 12.56
C TYR A 125 13.06 10.21 13.02
N ASN A 126 14.15 10.38 13.79
CA ASN A 126 15.03 9.29 14.22
C ASN A 126 14.61 8.63 15.55
N ARG A 127 13.39 8.89 16.06
CA ARG A 127 12.96 8.42 17.39
C ARG A 127 12.68 6.92 17.43
N TYR A 128 11.95 6.41 16.45
CA TYR A 128 11.58 5.00 16.34
C TYR A 128 12.16 4.45 15.05
N VAL A 129 13.10 3.51 15.18
CA VAL A 129 13.86 2.98 14.05
C VAL A 129 13.48 1.53 13.82
N TYR A 130 13.16 1.21 12.58
CA TYR A 130 12.83 -0.14 12.13
C TYR A 130 13.76 -0.53 11.01
N VAL A 131 14.39 -1.72 11.09
CA VAL A 131 15.35 -2.20 10.11
C VAL A 131 14.90 -3.51 9.50
N GLY A 132 15.33 -3.77 8.27
CA GLY A 132 15.09 -5.01 7.56
C GLY A 132 16.26 -5.41 6.68
N LYS A 133 16.39 -6.73 6.47
CA LYS A 133 17.44 -7.30 5.61
C LYS A 133 17.03 -7.30 4.14
N HIS A 134 15.74 -7.24 3.85
CA HIS A 134 15.21 -7.42 2.51
C HIS A 134 14.50 -6.15 2.03
N ARG A 135 14.87 -5.73 0.85
CA ARG A 135 14.25 -4.63 0.10
C ARG A 135 14.26 -5.00 -1.38
N ILE A 136 13.19 -4.63 -2.06
CA ILE A 136 13.07 -4.77 -3.51
C ILE A 136 13.00 -3.36 -4.09
N ASP A 137 14.01 -2.98 -4.89
CA ASP A 137 13.99 -1.72 -5.62
C ASP A 137 12.99 -1.80 -6.76
N ARG A 138 12.39 -0.67 -7.13
CA ARG A 138 11.46 -0.61 -8.25
C ARG A 138 12.08 -1.07 -9.56
N SER A 139 13.36 -0.77 -9.77
CA SER A 139 14.12 -1.16 -10.97
C SER A 139 14.43 -2.65 -11.05
N GLU A 140 14.32 -3.39 -9.93
CA GLU A 140 14.57 -4.83 -9.86
C GLU A 140 13.27 -5.66 -9.98
N MET A 141 12.14 -4.99 -10.18
CA MET A 141 10.83 -5.64 -10.28
C MET A 141 10.59 -6.19 -11.69
N SER A 142 9.90 -7.33 -11.77
CA SER A 142 9.40 -7.84 -13.04
C SER A 142 8.29 -6.93 -13.59
N GLU A 143 7.93 -7.08 -14.86
CA GLU A 143 6.85 -6.32 -15.48
C GLU A 143 5.50 -6.52 -14.76
N GLU A 144 5.20 -7.74 -14.33
CA GLU A 144 4.03 -8.03 -13.51
C GLU A 144 4.06 -7.30 -12.17
N GLU A 145 5.20 -7.33 -11.48
CA GLU A 145 5.40 -6.64 -10.20
C GLU A 145 5.31 -5.12 -10.37
N ASP A 146 5.89 -4.56 -11.43
CA ASP A 146 5.80 -3.13 -11.74
C ASP A 146 4.36 -2.71 -12.04
N THR A 147 3.59 -3.55 -12.74
CA THR A 147 2.17 -3.30 -13.00
C THR A 147 1.38 -3.16 -11.69
N ILE A 148 1.62 -4.04 -10.71
CA ILE A 148 0.98 -3.94 -9.40
C ILE A 148 1.49 -2.72 -8.61
N MET A 149 2.76 -2.35 -8.76
CA MET A 149 3.25 -1.11 -8.17
C MET A 149 2.60 0.14 -8.78
N ARG A 150 2.23 0.14 -10.07
CA ARG A 150 1.43 1.22 -10.68
C ARG A 150 0.03 1.31 -10.06
N VAL A 151 -0.58 0.17 -9.70
CA VAL A 151 -1.83 0.18 -8.93
C VAL A 151 -1.61 0.88 -7.58
N PHE A 152 -0.53 0.56 -6.85
CA PHE A 152 -0.20 1.26 -5.62
C PHE A 152 0.09 2.76 -5.84
N ASP A 153 0.75 3.15 -6.95
CA ASP A 153 0.96 4.55 -7.28
C ASP A 153 -0.39 5.29 -7.40
N ILE A 154 -1.35 4.72 -8.13
CA ILE A 154 -2.70 5.28 -8.25
C ILE A 154 -3.37 5.39 -6.86
N LEU A 155 -3.37 4.32 -6.08
CA LEU A 155 -4.01 4.28 -4.76
C LEU A 155 -3.37 5.26 -3.76
N CYS A 156 -2.06 5.49 -3.85
CA CYS A 156 -1.31 6.34 -2.94
C CYS A 156 -1.35 7.82 -3.31
N PHE A 157 -1.33 8.15 -4.60
CA PHE A 157 -1.04 9.51 -5.05
C PHE A 157 -2.20 10.21 -5.74
N THR A 158 -3.28 9.50 -6.12
CA THR A 158 -4.40 10.10 -6.86
C THR A 158 -5.66 10.24 -6.03
N GLY A 159 -6.55 11.14 -6.48
CA GLY A 159 -7.87 11.38 -5.87
C GLY A 159 -7.84 12.14 -4.55
N ASN A 160 -9.02 12.41 -4.01
CA ASN A 160 -9.19 13.22 -2.78
C ASN A 160 -8.71 12.51 -1.50
N LYS A 161 -8.46 11.20 -1.55
CA LYS A 161 -8.00 10.38 -0.42
C LYS A 161 -6.55 9.91 -0.59
N HIS A 162 -5.76 10.66 -1.37
CA HIS A 162 -4.34 10.36 -1.53
C HIS A 162 -3.60 10.30 -0.20
N MET A 163 -2.51 9.52 -0.14
CA MET A 163 -1.77 9.26 1.09
C MET A 163 -0.49 10.10 1.25
N LYS A 164 -0.34 11.19 0.49
CA LYS A 164 0.84 12.08 0.52
C LYS A 164 1.04 12.77 1.86
N ARG A 165 -0.04 13.01 2.61
CA ARG A 165 0.00 13.72 3.90
C ARG A 165 0.30 12.76 5.06
N GLY A 166 0.99 13.29 6.08
CA GLY A 166 1.31 12.57 7.31
C GLY A 166 2.79 12.28 7.46
N HIS A 167 3.17 11.85 8.65
CA HIS A 167 4.56 11.61 9.06
C HIS A 167 4.76 10.15 9.46
N GLY A 168 5.99 9.65 9.29
CA GLY A 168 6.42 8.33 9.71
C GLY A 168 5.72 7.18 8.97
N LEU A 169 5.68 6.03 9.61
CA LEU A 169 5.05 4.82 9.07
C LEU A 169 3.55 4.84 9.32
N LYS A 170 2.77 4.67 8.26
CA LYS A 170 1.30 4.63 8.32
C LYS A 170 0.75 3.36 7.69
N THR A 171 -0.19 2.73 8.37
CA THR A 171 -0.90 1.56 7.85
C THR A 171 -1.63 1.93 6.55
N PHE A 172 -1.50 1.07 5.55
CA PHE A 172 -2.27 1.21 4.32
C PHE A 172 -3.77 1.04 4.62
N PRO A 173 -4.67 1.84 4.01
CA PRO A 173 -6.09 1.81 4.33
C PRO A 173 -6.70 0.42 4.12
N MET A 174 -7.18 -0.18 5.19
CA MET A 174 -7.66 -1.56 5.23
C MET A 174 -8.86 -1.80 4.31
N ASN A 175 -9.72 -0.79 4.16
CA ASN A 175 -10.86 -0.84 3.25
C ASN A 175 -10.44 -0.86 1.77
N MET A 176 -9.30 -0.25 1.43
CA MET A 176 -8.74 -0.32 0.08
C MET A 176 -8.18 -1.72 -0.19
N LEU A 177 -7.37 -2.26 0.72
CA LEU A 177 -6.85 -3.63 0.60
C LEU A 177 -7.98 -4.64 0.47
N TYR A 178 -9.01 -4.54 1.31
CA TYR A 178 -10.18 -5.41 1.23
C TYR A 178 -10.91 -5.32 -0.12
N ARG A 179 -11.05 -4.11 -0.68
CA ARG A 179 -11.68 -3.96 -2.01
C ARG A 179 -10.83 -4.59 -3.10
N CYS A 180 -9.53 -4.38 -3.07
CA CYS A 180 -8.60 -5.00 -4.02
C CYS A 180 -8.59 -6.52 -3.88
N SER A 181 -8.71 -7.08 -2.66
CA SER A 181 -8.67 -8.52 -2.42
C SER A 181 -9.82 -9.30 -3.08
N LYS A 182 -10.88 -8.61 -3.53
CA LYS A 182 -11.95 -9.24 -4.33
C LYS A 182 -11.49 -9.62 -5.75
N ILE A 183 -10.39 -9.03 -6.21
CA ILE A 183 -9.78 -9.30 -7.52
C ILE A 183 -8.42 -9.94 -7.30
N MET A 184 -7.59 -9.32 -6.46
CA MET A 184 -6.24 -9.76 -6.11
C MET A 184 -5.89 -9.32 -4.69
N ASP A 185 -5.40 -10.23 -3.86
CA ASP A 185 -4.88 -9.88 -2.54
C ASP A 185 -3.48 -9.27 -2.66
N LEU A 186 -3.42 -7.94 -2.50
CA LEU A 186 -2.18 -7.19 -2.61
C LEU A 186 -1.17 -7.51 -1.51
N VAL A 187 -1.63 -7.94 -0.32
CA VAL A 187 -0.74 -8.35 0.78
C VAL A 187 -0.04 -9.67 0.42
N ASP A 188 -0.81 -10.63 -0.07
CA ASP A 188 -0.26 -11.91 -0.50
C ASP A 188 0.63 -11.78 -1.73
N PHE A 189 0.27 -10.90 -2.67
CA PHE A 189 1.12 -10.61 -3.83
C PHE A 189 2.49 -10.08 -3.39
N VAL A 190 2.54 -9.05 -2.55
CA VAL A 190 3.81 -8.49 -2.05
C VAL A 190 4.59 -9.52 -1.24
N ASN A 191 3.92 -10.34 -0.42
CA ASN A 191 4.56 -11.44 0.29
C ASN A 191 5.21 -12.44 -0.69
N GLY A 192 4.54 -12.77 -1.78
CA GLY A 192 5.06 -13.60 -2.87
C GLY A 192 6.32 -13.05 -3.51
N MET A 193 6.39 -11.71 -3.75
CA MET A 193 7.58 -11.05 -4.28
C MET A 193 8.82 -11.31 -3.41
N PHE A 194 8.67 -11.21 -2.08
CA PHE A 194 9.76 -11.47 -1.14
C PHE A 194 10.11 -12.97 -1.06
N LYS A 195 9.11 -13.84 -0.98
CA LYS A 195 9.34 -15.29 -0.94
C LYS A 195 10.16 -15.77 -2.14
N LYS A 196 9.79 -15.36 -3.36
CA LYS A 196 10.51 -15.70 -4.60
C LYS A 196 12.00 -15.31 -4.55
N ARG A 197 12.35 -14.21 -3.86
CA ARG A 197 13.74 -13.72 -3.79
C ARG A 197 14.55 -14.30 -2.63
N ILE A 198 13.90 -14.65 -1.52
CA ILE A 198 14.54 -15.25 -0.36
C ILE A 198 14.92 -16.69 -0.68
N THR A 199 14.00 -17.49 -1.23
CA THR A 199 14.27 -18.89 -1.61
C THR A 199 15.30 -19.06 -2.72
N LYS A 200 15.55 -18.05 -3.55
CA LYS A 200 16.61 -18.08 -4.58
C LYS A 200 18.01 -17.82 -4.04
N LYS A 201 18.13 -17.35 -2.80
CA LYS A 201 19.41 -17.02 -2.16
C LYS A 201 19.92 -18.12 -1.19
N GLU A 202 19.07 -19.10 -0.91
CA GLU A 202 19.42 -20.37 -0.25
C GLU A 202 19.83 -21.42 -1.27
#